data_023d2049c92ba1c02163f364943e3b86
#
_entry.id   023d2049c92ba1c02163f364943e3b86
#
_cell.length_a   1.000
_cell.length_b   1.000
_cell.length_c   1.000
_cell.angle_alpha   90.00
_cell.angle_beta   90.00
_cell.angle_gamma   90.00
#
_symmetry.space_group_name_H-M   'P 1'
#
loop_
_entity.id
_entity.type
_entity.pdbx_description
1 polymer ?
#
loop_
_entity_poly.entity_id
_entity_poly.type
_entity_poly.pdbx_seq_one_letter_code
_entity_poly.pdbx_strand_id
1 'polypeptide(L)'
;MENIQIGLYKMDNISYPDKKNLFRPSKNYSEYQEKDIAEENNDVYEAVRQNFHLLGLDDSHYGSREWNPLGSIIKKGDCVLIKPNLVMDENKLNGDTECLYTQPSVVAAVIDYVLIALGNTGEIILGDAPMQECNFKHLIETSGYLDLVKYYQKKGKKVSIVDFRELTSNVIDGGCI
;
A
#
# COMPACT_ATOMS: atom_id res chain seq x y z
N MET A 1 -9.19 -23.57 -18.90
CA MET A 1 -8.01 -22.79 -18.45
C MET A 1 -8.56 -21.42 -18.07
N GLU A 2 -8.37 -21.02 -16.82
CA GLU A 2 -8.71 -19.66 -16.42
C GLU A 2 -7.79 -18.68 -17.15
N ASN A 3 -8.34 -17.63 -17.72
CA ASN A 3 -7.57 -16.59 -18.40
C ASN A 3 -6.88 -15.74 -17.33
N ILE A 4 -5.55 -15.70 -17.34
CA ILE A 4 -4.76 -14.78 -16.51
C ILE A 4 -4.77 -13.40 -17.18
N GLN A 5 -5.20 -12.38 -16.46
CA GLN A 5 -5.11 -10.98 -16.89
C GLN A 5 -3.92 -10.31 -16.22
N ILE A 6 -3.18 -9.52 -16.98
CA ILE A 6 -2.05 -8.73 -16.50
C ILE A 6 -2.27 -7.29 -16.95
N GLY A 7 -2.31 -6.35 -16.00
CA GLY A 7 -2.30 -4.93 -16.26
C GLY A 7 -0.85 -4.43 -16.34
N LEU A 8 -0.50 -3.71 -17.39
CA LEU A 8 0.81 -3.08 -17.54
C LEU A 8 0.63 -1.63 -17.97
N TYR A 9 1.02 -0.70 -17.13
CA TYR A 9 1.04 0.73 -17.43
C TYR A 9 2.47 1.26 -17.38
N LYS A 10 2.96 1.75 -18.51
CA LYS A 10 4.31 2.30 -18.65
C LYS A 10 4.23 3.83 -18.66
N MET A 11 5.06 4.45 -17.87
CA MET A 11 5.30 5.89 -17.88
C MET A 11 6.78 6.17 -18.13
N ASP A 12 7.08 7.24 -18.84
CA ASP A 12 8.46 7.65 -19.12
C ASP A 12 8.87 8.79 -18.17
N ASN A 13 10.14 8.78 -17.74
CA ASN A 13 10.75 9.83 -16.92
C ASN A 13 10.02 10.11 -15.59
N ILE A 14 9.53 9.06 -14.93
CA ILE A 14 8.89 9.16 -13.62
C ILE A 14 9.91 9.09 -12.49
N SER A 15 9.56 9.73 -11.38
CA SER A 15 10.25 9.60 -10.10
C SER A 15 9.23 9.36 -8.99
N TYR A 16 9.70 8.81 -7.87
CA TYR A 16 8.87 8.78 -6.67
C TYR A 16 8.64 10.22 -6.18
N PRO A 17 7.42 10.51 -5.67
CA PRO A 17 7.12 11.84 -5.16
C PRO A 17 7.98 12.17 -3.93
N ASP A 18 8.20 13.46 -3.68
CA ASP A 18 8.93 13.92 -2.52
C ASP A 18 8.20 13.58 -1.19
N LYS A 19 8.89 13.73 -0.06
CA LYS A 19 8.37 13.37 1.26
C LYS A 19 7.08 14.10 1.65
N LYS A 20 6.80 15.28 1.08
CA LYS A 20 5.57 16.05 1.37
C LYS A 20 4.37 15.50 0.64
N ASN A 21 4.59 14.88 -0.51
CA ASN A 21 3.56 14.47 -1.46
C ASN A 21 3.37 12.95 -1.56
N LEU A 22 4.13 12.15 -0.78
CA LEU A 22 4.19 10.69 -0.86
C LEU A 22 2.83 9.99 -0.78
N PHE A 23 1.88 10.52 0.00
CA PHE A 23 0.68 9.77 0.40
C PHE A 23 -0.60 10.36 -0.18
N ARG A 24 -0.51 11.20 -1.21
CA ARG A 24 -1.65 11.92 -1.79
C ARG A 24 -1.62 11.89 -3.31
N PRO A 25 -2.79 11.80 -3.99
CA PRO A 25 -2.83 12.01 -5.42
C PRO A 25 -2.51 13.46 -5.77
N SER A 26 -1.88 13.70 -6.92
CA SER A 26 -1.63 15.06 -7.45
C SER A 26 -2.76 15.56 -8.35
N LYS A 27 -3.74 14.71 -8.62
CA LYS A 27 -4.92 15.04 -9.44
C LYS A 27 -6.19 14.78 -8.66
N ASN A 28 -7.23 15.56 -8.95
CA ASN A 28 -8.54 15.32 -8.37
C ASN A 28 -9.26 14.24 -9.19
N TYR A 29 -9.23 13.01 -8.69
CA TYR A 29 -9.96 11.89 -9.27
C TYR A 29 -11.39 11.87 -8.73
N SER A 30 -12.37 11.55 -9.59
CA SER A 30 -13.79 11.57 -9.21
C SER A 30 -14.12 10.65 -8.05
N GLU A 31 -13.49 9.48 -7.99
CA GLU A 31 -13.65 8.47 -6.94
C GLU A 31 -12.92 8.82 -5.63
N TYR A 32 -11.91 9.70 -5.67
CA TYR A 32 -11.17 10.12 -4.49
C TYR A 32 -11.92 11.19 -3.73
N GLN A 33 -12.50 10.82 -2.58
CA GLN A 33 -13.38 11.70 -1.83
C GLN A 33 -12.65 12.65 -0.85
N GLU A 34 -11.38 12.40 -0.59
CA GLU A 34 -10.56 13.29 0.23
C GLU A 34 -10.17 14.53 -0.59
N LYS A 35 -10.10 15.69 0.07
CA LYS A 35 -9.68 16.95 -0.58
C LYS A 35 -8.19 17.22 -0.48
N ASP A 36 -7.46 16.24 0.00
CA ASP A 36 -6.03 16.34 0.28
C ASP A 36 -5.24 15.97 -0.97
N ILE A 37 -4.91 16.96 -1.80
CA ILE A 37 -4.19 16.80 -3.06
C ILE A 37 -2.74 17.25 -2.88
N ALA A 38 -1.80 16.52 -3.50
CA ALA A 38 -0.39 16.87 -3.51
C ALA A 38 -0.15 18.17 -4.29
N GLU A 39 0.82 18.95 -3.84
CA GLU A 39 1.22 20.20 -4.51
C GLU A 39 2.03 19.93 -5.79
N GLU A 40 2.72 18.80 -5.84
CA GLU A 40 3.55 18.36 -6.95
C GLU A 40 3.03 17.06 -7.55
N ASN A 41 3.56 16.68 -8.70
CA ASN A 41 3.13 15.50 -9.43
C ASN A 41 3.40 14.22 -8.63
N ASN A 42 2.40 13.33 -8.57
CA ASN A 42 2.51 11.99 -8.02
C ASN A 42 2.10 10.97 -9.09
N ASP A 43 3.06 10.66 -9.96
CA ASP A 43 2.86 9.70 -11.05
C ASP A 43 2.63 8.27 -10.55
N VAL A 44 3.11 7.95 -9.37
CA VAL A 44 2.91 6.64 -8.74
C VAL A 44 1.43 6.37 -8.49
N TYR A 45 0.71 7.39 -8.01
CA TYR A 45 -0.74 7.27 -7.79
C TYR A 45 -1.48 7.01 -9.11
N GLU A 46 -1.15 7.77 -10.16
CA GLU A 46 -1.69 7.55 -11.50
C GLU A 46 -1.39 6.14 -12.02
N ALA A 47 -0.15 5.65 -11.83
CA ALA A 47 0.25 4.33 -12.28
C ALA A 47 -0.56 3.20 -11.60
N VAL A 48 -0.77 3.29 -10.30
CA VAL A 48 -1.60 2.33 -9.55
C VAL A 48 -3.04 2.37 -10.04
N ARG A 49 -3.60 3.57 -10.18
CA ARG A 49 -4.96 3.79 -10.69
C ARG A 49 -5.16 3.18 -12.07
N GLN A 50 -4.25 3.45 -13.00
CA GLN A 50 -4.32 2.92 -14.36
C GLN A 50 -4.20 1.40 -14.41
N ASN A 51 -3.39 0.80 -13.55
CA ASN A 51 -3.30 -0.66 -13.48
C ASN A 51 -4.62 -1.31 -13.03
N PHE A 52 -5.34 -0.73 -12.07
CA PHE A 52 -6.67 -1.21 -11.70
C PHE A 52 -7.67 -1.11 -12.86
N HIS A 53 -7.64 -0.02 -13.61
CA HIS A 53 -8.48 0.13 -14.81
C HIS A 53 -8.11 -0.88 -15.91
N LEU A 54 -6.82 -1.04 -16.22
CA LEU A 54 -6.35 -2.00 -17.23
C LEU A 54 -6.67 -3.45 -16.89
N LEU A 55 -6.85 -3.78 -15.61
CA LEU A 55 -7.35 -5.08 -15.16
C LEU A 55 -8.88 -5.21 -15.30
N GLY A 56 -9.57 -4.19 -15.80
CA GLY A 56 -11.02 -4.19 -15.98
C GLY A 56 -11.81 -4.17 -14.66
N LEU A 57 -11.17 -3.72 -13.55
CA LEU A 57 -11.79 -3.73 -12.24
C LEU A 57 -12.83 -2.61 -12.14
N ASP A 58 -14.12 -2.99 -12.07
CA ASP A 58 -15.28 -2.09 -12.05
C ASP A 58 -15.29 -1.08 -13.21
N ASP A 59 -14.97 -1.58 -14.42
CA ASP A 59 -14.75 -0.77 -15.62
C ASP A 59 -15.95 0.11 -15.99
N SER A 60 -17.15 -0.36 -15.71
CA SER A 60 -18.39 0.38 -15.97
C SER A 60 -18.52 1.71 -15.22
N HIS A 61 -17.83 1.85 -14.10
CA HIS A 61 -17.83 3.05 -13.27
C HIS A 61 -16.52 3.87 -13.37
N TYR A 62 -15.57 3.42 -14.21
CA TYR A 62 -14.30 4.13 -14.34
C TYR A 62 -14.47 5.61 -14.67
N GLY A 63 -13.75 6.47 -13.95
CA GLY A 63 -13.83 7.93 -14.10
C GLY A 63 -15.03 8.58 -13.42
N SER A 64 -15.90 7.80 -12.79
CA SER A 64 -17.02 8.32 -11.98
C SER A 64 -16.72 8.26 -10.48
N ARG A 65 -17.59 8.87 -9.68
CA ARG A 65 -17.48 8.85 -8.21
C ARG A 65 -17.74 7.46 -7.63
N GLU A 66 -18.45 6.67 -8.35
CA GLU A 66 -18.88 5.31 -7.95
C GLU A 66 -17.80 4.26 -8.22
N TRP A 67 -16.73 4.61 -8.93
CA TRP A 67 -15.68 3.65 -9.27
C TRP A 67 -15.02 3.07 -8.02
N ASN A 68 -15.15 1.75 -7.88
CA ASN A 68 -14.67 0.98 -6.75
C ASN A 68 -13.96 -0.30 -7.21
N PRO A 69 -12.73 -0.21 -7.73
CA PRO A 69 -12.04 -1.32 -8.37
C PRO A 69 -11.87 -2.55 -7.47
N LEU A 70 -11.85 -2.39 -6.16
CA LEU A 70 -11.70 -3.49 -5.20
C LEU A 70 -13.03 -3.94 -4.57
N GLY A 71 -14.15 -3.34 -4.93
CA GLY A 71 -15.47 -3.60 -4.31
C GLY A 71 -16.03 -5.00 -4.55
N SER A 72 -15.55 -5.72 -5.57
CA SER A 72 -15.90 -7.13 -5.79
C SER A 72 -15.20 -8.07 -4.79
N ILE A 73 -14.05 -7.68 -4.25
CA ILE A 73 -13.18 -8.49 -3.40
C ILE A 73 -13.34 -8.09 -1.92
N ILE A 74 -13.37 -6.78 -1.64
CA ILE A 74 -13.39 -6.22 -0.28
C ILE A 74 -14.79 -5.74 0.06
N LYS A 75 -15.24 -6.03 1.26
CA LYS A 75 -16.55 -5.61 1.78
C LYS A 75 -16.38 -4.60 2.92
N LYS A 76 -17.42 -3.81 3.15
CA LYS A 76 -17.45 -2.86 4.26
C LYS A 76 -17.20 -3.56 5.59
N GLY A 77 -16.26 -3.06 6.35
CA GLY A 77 -15.92 -3.58 7.67
C GLY A 77 -14.90 -4.72 7.68
N ASP A 78 -14.40 -5.17 6.52
CA ASP A 78 -13.36 -6.19 6.47
C ASP A 78 -12.06 -5.75 7.13
N CYS A 79 -11.26 -6.74 7.53
CA CYS A 79 -9.85 -6.57 7.85
C CYS A 79 -9.04 -6.92 6.61
N VAL A 80 -8.31 -5.95 6.06
CA VAL A 80 -7.53 -6.13 4.82
C VAL A 80 -6.05 -6.15 5.14
N LEU A 81 -5.39 -7.24 4.75
CA LEU A 81 -3.94 -7.35 4.80
C LEU A 81 -3.33 -6.90 3.48
N ILE A 82 -2.44 -5.91 3.54
CA ILE A 82 -1.59 -5.51 2.42
C ILE A 82 -0.16 -5.95 2.72
N LYS A 83 0.39 -6.80 1.86
CA LYS A 83 1.78 -7.26 1.97
C LYS A 83 2.68 -6.53 0.96
N PRO A 84 3.33 -5.42 1.32
CA PRO A 84 4.44 -4.88 0.53
C PRO A 84 5.65 -5.81 0.66
N ASN A 85 6.57 -5.77 -0.29
CA ASN A 85 7.86 -6.42 -0.09
C ASN A 85 8.74 -5.51 0.77
N LEU A 86 9.14 -6.02 1.93
CA LEU A 86 10.06 -5.36 2.87
C LEU A 86 11.23 -6.31 3.09
N VAL A 87 12.35 -6.12 2.37
CA VAL A 87 13.42 -7.11 2.32
C VAL A 87 14.45 -6.87 3.40
N MET A 88 14.99 -5.64 3.47
CA MET A 88 16.13 -5.31 4.31
C MET A 88 16.12 -3.82 4.66
N ASP A 89 16.65 -3.46 5.83
CA ASP A 89 16.78 -2.09 6.31
C ASP A 89 18.09 -1.42 5.88
N GLU A 90 19.07 -2.21 5.48
CA GLU A 90 20.40 -1.73 5.08
C GLU A 90 20.85 -2.38 3.76
N ASN A 91 21.55 -1.60 2.95
CA ASN A 91 22.26 -2.14 1.79
C ASN A 91 23.71 -2.44 2.20
N LYS A 92 24.05 -3.72 2.36
CA LYS A 92 25.39 -4.17 2.78
C LYS A 92 26.52 -3.73 1.85
N LEU A 93 26.19 -3.28 0.64
CA LEU A 93 27.16 -2.74 -0.33
C LEU A 93 27.26 -1.21 -0.29
N ASN A 94 26.73 -0.56 0.76
CA ASN A 94 26.66 0.89 0.91
C ASN A 94 25.95 1.62 -0.25
N GLY A 95 25.06 0.92 -0.95
CA GLY A 95 24.20 1.50 -1.98
C GLY A 95 22.90 2.04 -1.39
N ASP A 96 22.04 2.51 -2.28
CA ASP A 96 20.69 2.96 -1.93
C ASP A 96 19.84 1.79 -1.40
N THR A 97 18.97 2.09 -0.45
CA THR A 97 18.03 1.12 0.14
C THR A 97 16.67 1.09 -0.55
N GLU A 98 16.38 2.04 -1.44
CA GLU A 98 15.06 2.15 -2.10
C GLU A 98 14.67 0.92 -2.92
N CYS A 99 15.64 0.14 -3.38
CA CYS A 99 15.39 -1.13 -4.08
C CYS A 99 15.06 -2.30 -3.14
N LEU A 100 15.21 -2.15 -1.83
CA LEU A 100 15.05 -3.20 -0.84
C LEU A 100 13.63 -3.24 -0.23
N TYR A 101 12.76 -2.32 -0.63
CA TYR A 101 11.37 -2.31 -0.19
C TYR A 101 10.44 -1.69 -1.22
N THR A 102 9.17 -2.07 -1.17
CA THR A 102 8.12 -1.39 -1.93
C THR A 102 7.98 0.05 -1.42
N GLN A 103 8.02 1.02 -2.31
CA GLN A 103 7.93 2.43 -1.91
C GLN A 103 6.59 2.75 -1.23
N PRO A 104 6.59 3.50 -0.11
CA PRO A 104 5.37 3.82 0.62
C PRO A 104 4.32 4.57 -0.20
N SER A 105 4.73 5.34 -1.21
CA SER A 105 3.82 6.01 -2.14
C SER A 105 2.94 5.05 -2.95
N VAL A 106 3.49 3.90 -3.33
CA VAL A 106 2.73 2.83 -4.01
C VAL A 106 1.67 2.26 -3.07
N VAL A 107 2.09 1.97 -1.83
CA VAL A 107 1.21 1.40 -0.82
C VAL A 107 0.13 2.41 -0.41
N ALA A 108 0.44 3.71 -0.35
CA ALA A 108 -0.54 4.76 -0.08
C ALA A 108 -1.66 4.77 -1.12
N ALA A 109 -1.31 4.73 -2.41
CA ALA A 109 -2.31 4.67 -3.47
C ALA A 109 -3.20 3.41 -3.36
N VAL A 110 -2.62 2.25 -3.03
CA VAL A 110 -3.40 1.01 -2.79
C VAL A 110 -4.31 1.16 -1.57
N ILE A 111 -3.83 1.74 -0.46
CA ILE A 111 -4.63 1.98 0.75
C ILE A 111 -5.86 2.83 0.42
N ASP A 112 -5.73 3.87 -0.39
CA ASP A 112 -6.87 4.73 -0.74
C ASP A 112 -7.97 3.94 -1.47
N TYR A 113 -7.63 3.07 -2.41
CA TYR A 113 -8.62 2.20 -3.08
C TYR A 113 -9.19 1.12 -2.16
N VAL A 114 -8.39 0.60 -1.22
CA VAL A 114 -8.89 -0.29 -0.16
C VAL A 114 -9.89 0.45 0.73
N LEU A 115 -9.62 1.70 1.11
CA LEU A 115 -10.53 2.52 1.92
C LEU A 115 -11.84 2.84 1.20
N ILE A 116 -11.82 3.06 -0.13
CA ILE A 116 -13.03 3.19 -0.95
C ILE A 116 -13.87 1.91 -0.83
N ALA A 117 -13.27 0.75 -1.00
CA ALA A 117 -13.98 -0.53 -0.92
C ALA A 117 -14.50 -0.82 0.50
N LEU A 118 -13.73 -0.51 1.53
CA LEU A 118 -14.14 -0.63 2.93
C LEU A 118 -15.25 0.35 3.33
N GLY A 119 -15.55 1.37 2.50
CA GLY A 119 -16.48 2.44 2.84
C GLY A 119 -16.05 3.24 4.08
N ASN A 120 -14.75 3.40 4.26
CA ASN A 120 -14.12 4.04 5.43
C ASN A 120 -14.40 3.35 6.78
N THR A 121 -14.73 2.08 6.75
CA THR A 121 -14.90 1.20 7.92
C THR A 121 -13.86 0.07 7.89
N GLY A 122 -13.86 -0.82 8.90
CA GLY A 122 -12.87 -1.91 8.93
C GLY A 122 -11.46 -1.48 9.31
N GLU A 123 -10.47 -2.28 8.95
CA GLU A 123 -9.06 -2.02 9.29
C GLU A 123 -8.12 -2.50 8.19
N ILE A 124 -6.92 -1.92 8.15
CA ILE A 124 -5.86 -2.28 7.22
C ILE A 124 -4.61 -2.62 8.02
N ILE A 125 -4.05 -3.79 7.75
CA ILE A 125 -2.80 -4.26 8.31
C ILE A 125 -1.77 -4.30 7.19
N LEU A 126 -0.68 -3.56 7.35
CA LEU A 126 0.51 -3.70 6.51
C LEU A 126 1.45 -4.71 7.16
N GLY A 127 2.13 -5.52 6.40
CA GLY A 127 3.12 -6.42 7.01
C GLY A 127 3.89 -7.27 6.02
N ASP A 128 5.05 -7.69 6.45
CA ASP A 128 5.90 -8.64 5.74
C ASP A 128 6.74 -9.45 6.75
N ALA A 129 7.42 -10.47 6.27
CA ALA A 129 8.47 -11.21 6.95
C ALA A 129 9.80 -10.91 6.25
N PRO A 130 10.49 -9.80 6.57
CA PRO A 130 11.78 -9.48 5.97
C PRO A 130 12.86 -10.50 6.32
N MET A 131 14.06 -10.34 5.76
CA MET A 131 15.18 -11.21 6.07
C MET A 131 15.47 -11.20 7.57
N GLN A 132 15.97 -12.35 8.12
CA GLN A 132 16.19 -12.53 9.56
C GLN A 132 17.09 -11.44 10.16
N GLU A 133 18.05 -10.96 9.41
CA GLU A 133 19.02 -9.94 9.85
C GLU A 133 18.44 -8.52 9.81
N CYS A 134 17.28 -8.32 9.21
CA CYS A 134 16.65 -7.01 9.08
C CYS A 134 16.16 -6.49 10.42
N ASN A 135 16.55 -5.27 10.76
CA ASN A 135 15.95 -4.53 11.86
C ASN A 135 14.64 -3.88 11.37
N PHE A 136 13.52 -4.55 11.62
CA PHE A 136 12.21 -4.10 11.14
C PHE A 136 11.85 -2.70 11.61
N LYS A 137 12.15 -2.37 12.88
CA LYS A 137 11.91 -1.03 13.42
C LYS A 137 12.68 0.03 12.64
N HIS A 138 13.96 -0.19 12.40
CA HIS A 138 14.79 0.71 11.61
C HIS A 138 14.27 0.85 10.17
N LEU A 139 13.88 -0.28 9.54
CA LEU A 139 13.32 -0.28 8.21
C LEU A 139 12.07 0.60 8.10
N ILE A 140 11.08 0.42 8.98
CA ILE A 140 9.82 1.20 8.89
C ILE A 140 10.00 2.68 9.22
N GLU A 141 11.00 3.03 10.05
CA GLU A 141 11.34 4.42 10.37
C GLU A 141 12.04 5.12 9.19
N THR A 142 13.01 4.47 8.57
CA THR A 142 13.84 5.08 7.51
C THR A 142 13.18 5.07 6.13
N SER A 143 12.40 4.03 5.82
CA SER A 143 11.68 3.91 4.54
C SER A 143 10.45 4.81 4.43
N GLY A 144 9.93 5.35 5.55
CA GLY A 144 8.71 6.17 5.58
C GLY A 144 7.42 5.41 5.86
N TYR A 145 7.46 4.10 6.12
CA TYR A 145 6.24 3.32 6.46
C TYR A 145 5.61 3.75 7.79
N LEU A 146 6.43 4.15 8.76
CA LEU A 146 5.90 4.67 10.02
C LEU A 146 5.13 5.99 9.80
N ASP A 147 5.62 6.84 8.90
CA ASP A 147 4.94 8.08 8.54
C ASP A 147 3.66 7.82 7.74
N LEU A 148 3.67 6.82 6.86
CA LEU A 148 2.48 6.35 6.14
C LEU A 148 1.37 5.93 7.12
N VAL A 149 1.68 5.08 8.09
CA VAL A 149 0.73 4.63 9.11
C VAL A 149 0.18 5.83 9.90
N LYS A 150 1.06 6.70 10.39
CA LYS A 150 0.67 7.91 11.13
C LYS A 150 -0.21 8.85 10.31
N TYR A 151 0.05 8.99 9.02
CA TYR A 151 -0.75 9.81 8.12
C TYR A 151 -2.21 9.34 8.07
N TYR A 152 -2.45 8.05 7.88
CA TYR A 152 -3.82 7.51 7.87
C TYR A 152 -4.46 7.51 9.26
N GLN A 153 -3.72 7.22 10.31
CA GLN A 153 -4.22 7.28 11.69
C GLN A 153 -4.68 8.70 12.07
N LYS A 154 -3.96 9.75 11.65
CA LYS A 154 -4.38 11.15 11.84
C LYS A 154 -5.70 11.48 11.11
N LYS A 155 -6.02 10.76 10.05
CA LYS A 155 -7.31 10.84 9.34
C LYS A 155 -8.39 9.94 9.94
N GLY A 156 -8.15 9.34 11.11
CA GLY A 156 -9.09 8.45 11.79
C GLY A 156 -9.23 7.08 11.15
N LYS A 157 -8.30 6.68 10.25
CA LYS A 157 -8.31 5.36 9.64
C LYS A 157 -7.56 4.36 10.52
N LYS A 158 -8.06 3.12 10.61
CA LYS A 158 -7.41 2.04 11.33
C LYS A 158 -6.38 1.38 10.42
N VAL A 159 -5.15 1.88 10.47
CA VAL A 159 -4.01 1.33 9.72
C VAL A 159 -2.91 0.99 10.70
N SER A 160 -2.32 -0.19 10.58
CA SER A 160 -1.20 -0.67 11.39
C SER A 160 -0.15 -1.34 10.52
N ILE A 161 1.04 -1.57 11.09
CA ILE A 161 2.13 -2.32 10.44
C ILE A 161 2.70 -3.34 11.40
N VAL A 162 2.97 -4.56 10.91
CA VAL A 162 3.37 -5.73 11.70
C VAL A 162 4.53 -6.47 11.05
N ASP A 163 5.48 -6.92 11.86
CA ASP A 163 6.52 -7.87 11.47
C ASP A 163 5.98 -9.30 11.60
N PHE A 164 5.85 -10.02 10.49
CA PHE A 164 5.34 -11.39 10.50
C PHE A 164 6.34 -12.44 10.98
N ARG A 165 7.57 -12.05 11.29
CA ARG A 165 8.56 -12.95 11.92
C ARG A 165 8.35 -13.10 13.42
N GLU A 166 7.55 -12.22 14.04
CA GLU A 166 7.21 -12.31 15.46
C GLU A 166 6.23 -13.46 15.67
N LEU A 167 6.78 -14.63 15.99
CA LEU A 167 6.00 -15.81 16.34
C LEU A 167 5.81 -15.88 17.85
N THR A 168 4.58 -15.91 18.32
CA THR A 168 4.25 -16.46 19.62
C THR A 168 4.18 -17.99 19.50
N SER A 169 5.23 -18.70 19.90
CA SER A 169 5.16 -20.15 20.01
C SER A 169 4.49 -20.53 21.33
N ASN A 170 3.33 -21.17 21.27
CA ASN A 170 2.75 -21.86 22.41
C ASN A 170 3.32 -23.28 22.46
N VAL A 171 4.03 -23.62 23.54
CA VAL A 171 4.45 -24.99 23.79
C VAL A 171 3.24 -25.75 24.32
N ILE A 172 2.67 -26.63 23.51
CA ILE A 172 1.66 -27.59 23.93
C ILE A 172 2.35 -28.93 23.99
N ASP A 173 2.36 -29.56 25.19
CA ASP A 173 2.86 -30.92 25.48
C ASP A 173 3.72 -31.58 24.37
N GLY A 174 5.02 -31.27 24.38
CA GLY A 174 6.02 -32.00 23.60
C GLY A 174 6.26 -31.55 22.17
N GLY A 175 5.73 -30.41 21.70
CA GLY A 175 6.02 -29.84 20.39
C GLY A 175 5.85 -28.32 20.33
N CYS A 176 6.66 -27.66 19.53
CA CYS A 176 6.43 -26.27 19.11
C CYS A 176 5.59 -26.30 17.83
N ILE A 177 4.52 -25.52 17.81
CA ILE A 177 3.78 -25.15 16.58
C ILE A 177 4.05 -23.67 16.31
#